data_0950bccfc33fd03ee6105d71763f4a6c
#
_entry.id   0950bccfc33fd03ee6105d71763f4a6c
#
_cell.length_a   1.000
_cell.length_b   1.000
_cell.length_c   1.000
_cell.angle_alpha   90.00
_cell.angle_beta   90.00
_cell.angle_gamma   90.00
#
_symmetry.space_group_name_H-M   'P 1'
#
loop_
_entity.id
_entity.type
_entity.pdbx_description
1 polymer ?
#
loop_
_entity_poly.entity_id
_entity_poly.type
_entity_poly.pdbx_seq_one_letter_code
_entity_poly.pdbx_strand_id
1 'polypeptide(L)'
;MTTLALFDTEGPAAATAAGPRPLVIGLDMALGTSGVAGPGWTDTIRTGDLRGEKRLVYITEAAASFYRRADLVLIEGAAFSMAKQVGHDELSGLRWMIRCDLYRRAIPFAVVNPDSRTIYATGKARWKDDTGKKLTPKQVKGLVRDAVAAHWGIECTGTTRYDQADAYVLQEMGQDWLGYPAADLPKTHRRALDGVHWPTETVAVAR
;
A
#
# COMPACT_ATOMS: atom_id res chain seq x y z
N MET A 1 -43.17 -4.98 -40.91
CA MET A 1 -41.90 -4.35 -40.60
C MET A 1 -41.70 -4.36 -39.11
N THR A 2 -40.88 -5.31 -38.63
CA THR A 2 -40.71 -5.58 -37.21
C THR A 2 -39.41 -4.90 -36.77
N THR A 3 -39.55 -3.94 -35.86
CA THR A 3 -38.41 -3.21 -35.29
C THR A 3 -37.75 -4.09 -34.21
N LEU A 4 -36.51 -4.46 -34.45
CA LEU A 4 -35.66 -5.15 -33.46
C LEU A 4 -35.26 -4.14 -32.37
N ALA A 5 -35.63 -4.43 -31.12
CA ALA A 5 -35.14 -3.74 -29.95
C ALA A 5 -33.65 -4.12 -29.75
N LEU A 6 -32.76 -3.11 -29.73
CA LEU A 6 -31.36 -3.29 -29.34
C LEU A 6 -31.31 -3.60 -27.85
N PHE A 7 -30.52 -4.60 -27.51
CA PHE A 7 -30.23 -5.04 -26.15
C PHE A 7 -29.53 -3.93 -25.35
N ASP A 8 -30.20 -3.46 -24.30
CA ASP A 8 -29.53 -2.77 -23.20
C ASP A 8 -28.65 -3.78 -22.48
N THR A 9 -27.33 -3.72 -22.72
CA THR A 9 -26.36 -4.42 -21.91
C THR A 9 -26.11 -3.59 -20.66
N GLU A 10 -26.93 -3.79 -19.62
CA GLU A 10 -26.55 -3.45 -18.26
C GLU A 10 -25.26 -4.22 -17.94
N GLY A 11 -24.15 -3.49 -17.77
CA GLY A 11 -22.91 -4.05 -17.28
C GLY A 11 -23.17 -4.70 -15.91
N PRO A 12 -22.42 -5.75 -15.54
CA PRO A 12 -22.64 -6.42 -14.26
C PRO A 12 -22.53 -5.41 -13.13
N ALA A 13 -23.61 -5.23 -12.40
CA ALA A 13 -23.64 -4.49 -11.15
C ALA A 13 -22.53 -5.07 -10.26
N ALA A 14 -21.66 -4.22 -9.73
CA ALA A 14 -20.64 -4.64 -8.78
C ALA A 14 -21.33 -5.35 -7.62
N ALA A 15 -21.21 -6.67 -7.58
CA ALA A 15 -21.74 -7.47 -6.50
C ALA A 15 -21.00 -7.03 -5.23
N THR A 16 -21.70 -6.34 -4.34
CA THR A 16 -21.20 -6.12 -2.98
C THR A 16 -21.07 -7.49 -2.34
N ALA A 17 -19.84 -7.97 -2.20
CA ALA A 17 -19.57 -9.25 -1.61
C ALA A 17 -20.13 -9.29 -0.18
N ALA A 18 -21.18 -10.06 0.03
CA ALA A 18 -21.78 -10.26 1.34
C ALA A 18 -20.91 -11.25 2.14
N GLY A 19 -19.84 -10.73 2.76
CA GLY A 19 -18.91 -11.53 3.57
C GLY A 19 -18.03 -10.63 4.45
N PRO A 20 -17.29 -11.19 5.43
CA PRO A 20 -16.35 -10.43 6.22
C PRO A 20 -15.28 -9.82 5.28
N ARG A 21 -14.97 -8.54 5.51
CA ARG A 21 -13.91 -7.87 4.73
C ARG A 21 -12.57 -8.55 4.97
N PRO A 22 -11.75 -8.77 3.92
CA PRO A 22 -10.41 -9.35 4.08
C PRO A 22 -9.53 -8.43 4.92
N LEU A 23 -8.66 -9.03 5.73
CA LEU A 23 -7.64 -8.30 6.47
C LEU A 23 -6.45 -8.04 5.53
N VAL A 24 -6.36 -6.83 5.03
CA VAL A 24 -5.22 -6.37 4.24
C VAL A 24 -4.30 -5.53 5.11
N ILE A 25 -3.00 -5.81 5.07
CA ILE A 25 -1.97 -5.04 5.77
C ILE A 25 -1.06 -4.35 4.76
N GLY A 26 -0.87 -3.04 4.91
CA GLY A 26 0.09 -2.23 4.17
C GLY A 26 1.35 -1.99 4.97
N LEU A 27 2.53 -2.15 4.34
CA LEU A 27 3.84 -2.00 4.96
C LEU A 27 4.72 -1.01 4.16
N ASP A 28 5.02 0.14 4.74
CA ASP A 28 6.07 1.05 4.26
C ASP A 28 7.32 0.84 5.11
N MET A 29 8.25 0.00 4.60
CA MET A 29 9.38 -0.49 5.38
C MET A 29 10.61 0.40 5.26
N ALA A 30 11.12 0.85 6.41
CA ALA A 30 12.34 1.64 6.54
C ALA A 30 13.17 1.19 7.75
N LEU A 31 14.47 1.56 7.76
CA LEU A 31 15.39 1.13 8.81
C LEU A 31 15.22 1.91 10.13
N GLY A 32 14.66 3.09 10.11
CA GLY A 32 14.41 3.90 11.31
C GLY A 32 13.00 3.78 11.83
N THR A 33 12.04 4.13 10.99
CA THR A 33 10.62 4.07 11.30
C THR A 33 9.89 3.50 10.10
N SER A 34 9.16 2.41 10.31
CA SER A 34 8.31 1.80 9.29
C SER A 34 6.84 2.12 9.57
N GLY A 35 6.08 2.42 8.52
CA GLY A 35 4.62 2.54 8.59
C GLY A 35 3.95 1.19 8.47
N VAL A 36 2.89 0.99 9.23
CA VAL A 36 2.00 -0.17 9.15
C VAL A 36 0.56 0.32 9.13
N ALA A 37 -0.27 -0.30 8.31
CA ALA A 37 -1.70 0.03 8.26
C ALA A 37 -2.55 -1.23 8.05
N GLY A 38 -3.73 -1.20 8.63
CA GLY A 38 -4.82 -2.13 8.38
C GLY A 38 -6.13 -1.37 8.18
N PRO A 39 -7.27 -2.07 7.98
CA PRO A 39 -8.55 -1.43 7.71
C PRO A 39 -8.96 -0.44 8.80
N GLY A 40 -8.92 0.87 8.47
CA GLY A 40 -9.33 1.94 9.37
C GLY A 40 -8.31 2.35 10.45
N TRP A 41 -7.07 1.88 10.40
CA TRP A 41 -6.03 2.24 11.37
C TRP A 41 -4.63 2.31 10.76
N THR A 42 -3.75 3.05 11.43
CA THR A 42 -2.31 3.11 11.14
C THR A 42 -1.49 2.95 12.42
N ASP A 43 -0.28 2.43 12.28
CA ASP A 43 0.71 2.30 13.36
C ASP A 43 2.13 2.46 12.81
N THR A 44 3.13 2.42 13.69
CA THR A 44 4.54 2.53 13.30
C THR A 44 5.42 1.58 14.10
N ILE A 45 6.43 1.02 13.42
CA ILE A 45 7.52 0.26 14.05
C ILE A 45 8.73 1.19 14.15
N ARG A 46 9.20 1.44 15.36
CA ARG A 46 10.35 2.31 15.63
C ARG A 46 11.51 1.48 16.18
N THR A 47 12.68 1.63 15.59
CA THR A 47 13.86 0.83 15.94
C THR A 47 14.74 1.47 17.02
N GLY A 48 14.54 2.74 17.33
CA GLY A 48 15.40 3.45 18.28
C GLY A 48 16.87 3.35 17.88
N ASP A 49 17.71 2.90 18.83
CA ASP A 49 19.15 2.79 18.65
C ASP A 49 19.61 1.43 18.09
N LEU A 50 18.69 0.55 17.71
CA LEU A 50 19.04 -0.73 17.10
C LEU A 50 19.78 -0.54 15.78
N ARG A 51 20.77 -1.41 15.51
CA ARG A 51 21.61 -1.39 14.29
C ARG A 51 21.86 -2.81 13.80
N GLY A 52 22.24 -2.93 12.51
CA GLY A 52 22.63 -4.18 11.90
C GLY A 52 21.53 -5.24 11.99
N GLU A 53 21.96 -6.49 12.19
CA GLU A 53 21.09 -7.66 12.21
C GLU A 53 20.01 -7.59 13.28
N LYS A 54 20.33 -7.06 14.46
CA LYS A 54 19.38 -6.89 15.56
C LYS A 54 18.22 -5.99 15.15
N ARG A 55 18.49 -4.92 14.40
CA ARG A 55 17.47 -4.03 13.86
C ARG A 55 16.58 -4.75 12.85
N LEU A 56 17.17 -5.49 11.92
CA LEU A 56 16.43 -6.19 10.88
C LEU A 56 15.52 -7.27 11.45
N VAL A 57 16.02 -8.06 12.41
CA VAL A 57 15.23 -9.07 13.13
C VAL A 57 14.07 -8.41 13.87
N TYR A 58 14.35 -7.36 14.64
CA TYR A 58 13.31 -6.63 15.39
C TYR A 58 12.19 -6.12 14.48
N ILE A 59 12.54 -5.45 13.35
CA ILE A 59 11.54 -4.93 12.42
C ILE A 59 10.70 -6.07 11.83
N THR A 60 11.36 -7.17 11.44
CA THR A 60 10.67 -8.33 10.84
C THR A 60 9.70 -8.96 11.82
N GLU A 61 10.10 -9.17 13.07
CA GLU A 61 9.24 -9.73 14.13
C GLU A 61 8.08 -8.80 14.49
N ALA A 62 8.36 -7.49 14.62
CA ALA A 62 7.33 -6.50 14.87
C ALA A 62 6.32 -6.43 13.72
N ALA A 63 6.77 -6.43 12.46
CA ALA A 63 5.89 -6.46 11.30
C ALA A 63 5.06 -7.75 11.27
N ALA A 64 5.64 -8.90 11.60
CA ALA A 64 4.95 -10.18 11.65
C ALA A 64 3.79 -10.18 12.66
N SER A 65 3.89 -9.42 13.76
CA SER A 65 2.81 -9.29 14.73
C SER A 65 1.53 -8.71 14.12
N PHE A 66 1.66 -7.85 13.11
CA PHE A 66 0.53 -7.24 12.40
C PHE A 66 -0.02 -8.13 11.28
N TYR A 67 0.86 -8.78 10.49
CA TYR A 67 0.41 -9.47 9.28
C TYR A 67 0.19 -10.98 9.43
N ARG A 68 0.56 -11.62 10.54
CA ARG A 68 0.45 -13.09 10.69
C ARG A 68 -0.95 -13.68 10.49
N ARG A 69 -2.00 -12.87 10.46
CA ARG A 69 -3.39 -13.25 10.19
C ARG A 69 -3.96 -12.52 8.98
N ALA A 70 -3.12 -11.85 8.21
CA ALA A 70 -3.57 -11.11 7.03
C ALA A 70 -3.97 -12.07 5.90
N ASP A 71 -5.00 -11.69 5.17
CA ASP A 71 -5.41 -12.35 3.93
C ASP A 71 -4.55 -11.88 2.76
N LEU A 72 -4.00 -10.65 2.84
CA LEU A 72 -3.10 -10.08 1.85
C LEU A 72 -2.17 -9.04 2.51
N VAL A 73 -0.91 -8.99 2.07
CA VAL A 73 0.04 -7.95 2.51
C VAL A 73 0.58 -7.19 1.30
N LEU A 74 0.56 -5.85 1.37
CA LEU A 74 1.22 -5.01 0.38
C LEU A 74 2.47 -4.38 1.00
N ILE A 75 3.60 -4.50 0.29
CA ILE A 75 4.91 -4.00 0.72
C ILE A 75 5.37 -2.93 -0.26
N GLU A 76 5.86 -1.78 0.23
CA GLU A 76 6.52 -0.83 -0.65
C GLU A 76 7.81 -1.41 -1.21
N GLY A 77 7.95 -1.37 -2.53
CA GLY A 77 9.13 -1.83 -3.26
C GLY A 77 10.30 -0.84 -3.19
N ALA A 78 11.42 -1.23 -3.79
CA ALA A 78 12.57 -0.36 -3.91
C ALA A 78 12.29 0.80 -4.89
N ALA A 79 12.68 2.02 -4.50
CA ALA A 79 12.81 3.11 -5.46
C ALA A 79 14.13 2.91 -6.23
N PHE A 80 14.07 2.71 -7.54
CA PHE A 80 15.24 2.44 -8.39
C PHE A 80 16.33 3.54 -8.31
N SER A 81 15.97 4.77 -7.94
CA SER A 81 16.88 5.90 -7.83
C SER A 81 17.76 5.89 -6.58
N MET A 82 17.55 4.96 -5.64
CA MET A 82 18.15 4.99 -4.29
C MET A 82 19.31 4.02 -4.09
N ALA A 83 19.74 3.30 -5.14
CA ALA A 83 20.76 2.24 -5.06
C ALA A 83 22.14 2.66 -4.53
N LYS A 84 22.40 3.97 -4.42
CA LYS A 84 23.69 4.52 -3.92
C LYS A 84 23.61 5.07 -2.49
N GLN A 85 22.49 4.93 -1.79
CA GLN A 85 22.36 5.48 -0.44
C GLN A 85 22.93 4.54 0.61
N VAL A 86 23.48 5.14 1.68
CA VAL A 86 23.89 4.41 2.89
C VAL A 86 22.69 3.66 3.47
N GLY A 87 22.88 2.39 3.81
CA GLY A 87 21.79 1.53 4.31
C GLY A 87 20.95 0.86 3.22
N HIS A 88 21.26 1.03 1.94
CA HIS A 88 20.53 0.38 0.85
C HIS A 88 20.58 -1.14 0.96
N ASP A 89 21.73 -1.71 1.30
CA ASP A 89 21.93 -3.15 1.48
C ASP A 89 21.04 -3.68 2.63
N GLU A 90 21.11 -3.06 3.81
CA GLU A 90 20.28 -3.43 4.95
C GLU A 90 18.78 -3.32 4.63
N LEU A 91 18.35 -2.25 3.95
CA LEU A 91 16.95 -2.08 3.57
C LEU A 91 16.49 -3.12 2.55
N SER A 92 17.36 -3.50 1.63
CA SER A 92 17.10 -4.58 0.68
C SER A 92 17.01 -5.92 1.42
N GLY A 93 17.92 -6.19 2.34
CA GLY A 93 17.86 -7.35 3.22
C GLY A 93 16.58 -7.43 4.02
N LEU A 94 16.14 -6.33 4.64
CA LEU A 94 14.88 -6.25 5.38
C LEU A 94 13.68 -6.62 4.51
N ARG A 95 13.58 -6.06 3.31
CA ARG A 95 12.50 -6.38 2.37
C ARG A 95 12.46 -7.86 2.02
N TRP A 96 13.62 -8.47 1.81
CA TRP A 96 13.71 -9.90 1.55
C TRP A 96 13.37 -10.74 2.77
N MET A 97 13.79 -10.37 3.97
CA MET A 97 13.42 -11.08 5.22
C MET A 97 11.90 -11.13 5.39
N ILE A 98 11.21 -10.01 5.20
CA ILE A 98 9.75 -9.94 5.30
C ILE A 98 9.08 -10.79 4.22
N ARG A 99 9.52 -10.69 2.95
CA ARG A 99 8.97 -11.51 1.86
C ARG A 99 9.18 -13.01 2.11
N CYS A 100 10.33 -13.41 2.61
CA CYS A 100 10.61 -14.80 2.98
C CYS A 100 9.73 -15.26 4.16
N ASP A 101 9.46 -14.40 5.15
CA ASP A 101 8.59 -14.74 6.26
C ASP A 101 7.14 -14.90 5.80
N LEU A 102 6.64 -14.00 4.96
CA LEU A 102 5.32 -14.10 4.34
C LEU A 102 5.17 -15.39 3.51
N TYR A 103 6.17 -15.69 2.68
CA TYR A 103 6.20 -16.94 1.90
C TYR A 103 6.13 -18.19 2.78
N ARG A 104 6.95 -18.25 3.87
CA ARG A 104 6.94 -19.38 4.81
C ARG A 104 5.60 -19.55 5.51
N ARG A 105 4.86 -18.47 5.72
CA ARG A 105 3.53 -18.48 6.35
C ARG A 105 2.40 -18.72 5.37
N ALA A 106 2.70 -18.87 4.08
CA ALA A 106 1.72 -18.95 3.00
C ALA A 106 0.75 -17.73 2.99
N ILE A 107 1.25 -16.53 3.35
CA ILE A 107 0.48 -15.29 3.31
C ILE A 107 0.70 -14.65 1.94
N PRO A 108 -0.35 -14.46 1.11
CA PRO A 108 -0.25 -13.78 -0.16
C PRO A 108 0.26 -12.35 0.01
N PHE A 109 1.14 -11.89 -0.89
CA PHE A 109 1.64 -10.52 -0.85
C PHE A 109 1.91 -9.95 -2.24
N ALA A 110 1.87 -8.64 -2.34
CA ALA A 110 2.28 -7.89 -3.52
C ALA A 110 3.35 -6.84 -3.16
N VAL A 111 4.25 -6.57 -4.11
CA VAL A 111 5.25 -5.50 -3.97
C VAL A 111 4.84 -4.34 -4.87
N VAL A 112 4.61 -3.19 -4.27
CA VAL A 112 4.09 -1.99 -4.95
C VAL A 112 5.21 -0.98 -5.18
N ASN A 113 5.32 -0.49 -6.41
CA ASN A 113 6.24 0.58 -6.73
C ASN A 113 5.81 1.89 -6.02
N PRO A 114 6.74 2.69 -5.44
CA PRO A 114 6.42 3.97 -4.80
C PRO A 114 5.66 4.96 -5.69
N ASP A 115 5.94 4.97 -7.01
CA ASP A 115 5.18 5.80 -7.94
C ASP A 115 3.73 5.31 -8.08
N SER A 116 3.48 3.99 -8.12
CA SER A 116 2.12 3.42 -8.16
C SER A 116 1.33 3.80 -6.92
N ARG A 117 1.93 3.67 -5.72
CA ARG A 117 1.32 4.13 -4.47
C ARG A 117 0.93 5.62 -4.54
N THR A 118 1.85 6.47 -5.03
CA THR A 118 1.60 7.91 -5.16
C THR A 118 0.48 8.19 -6.17
N ILE A 119 0.45 7.50 -7.31
CA ILE A 119 -0.63 7.61 -8.31
C ILE A 119 -1.97 7.21 -7.70
N TYR A 120 -2.02 6.11 -6.95
CA TYR A 120 -3.26 5.64 -6.35
C TYR A 120 -3.83 6.67 -5.36
N ALA A 121 -2.99 7.28 -4.53
CA ALA A 121 -3.42 8.32 -3.60
C ALA A 121 -3.83 9.64 -4.28
N THR A 122 -3.07 10.08 -5.29
CA THR A 122 -3.12 11.48 -5.77
C THR A 122 -3.42 11.64 -7.26
N GLY A 123 -3.60 10.54 -8.00
CA GLY A 123 -3.84 10.52 -9.45
C GLY A 123 -2.60 10.72 -10.32
N LYS A 124 -1.44 11.13 -9.76
CA LYS A 124 -0.19 11.39 -10.49
C LYS A 124 1.03 10.99 -9.69
N ALA A 125 2.09 10.50 -10.35
CA ALA A 125 3.39 10.23 -9.73
C ALA A 125 4.25 11.48 -9.57
N ARG A 126 4.08 12.46 -10.44
CA ARG A 126 4.91 13.67 -10.52
C ARG A 126 4.04 14.92 -10.43
N TRP A 127 4.38 15.78 -9.49
CA TRP A 127 3.67 17.02 -9.22
C TRP A 127 4.56 18.25 -9.46
N LYS A 128 3.94 19.33 -9.88
CA LYS A 128 4.55 20.65 -10.07
C LYS A 128 3.74 21.68 -9.28
N ASP A 129 4.41 22.73 -8.82
CA ASP A 129 3.77 23.92 -8.25
C ASP A 129 3.19 24.84 -9.36
N ASP A 130 2.57 25.92 -8.97
CA ASP A 130 1.94 26.90 -9.86
C ASP A 130 2.97 27.59 -10.80
N THR A 131 4.26 27.53 -10.46
CA THR A 131 5.36 28.06 -11.30
C THR A 131 5.88 27.03 -12.30
N GLY A 132 5.36 25.80 -12.29
CA GLY A 132 5.80 24.68 -13.12
C GLY A 132 7.03 23.94 -12.58
N LYS A 133 7.55 24.29 -11.40
CA LYS A 133 8.67 23.63 -10.74
C LYS A 133 8.19 22.30 -10.09
N LYS A 134 9.01 21.26 -10.19
CA LYS A 134 8.71 19.95 -9.55
C LYS A 134 8.67 20.10 -8.03
N LEU A 135 7.64 19.51 -7.42
CA LEU A 135 7.55 19.40 -5.97
C LEU A 135 8.68 18.53 -5.42
N THR A 136 9.15 18.89 -4.23
CA THR A 136 10.12 18.10 -3.48
C THR A 136 9.48 16.79 -2.99
N PRO A 137 10.30 15.75 -2.70
CA PRO A 137 9.76 14.49 -2.14
C PRO A 137 8.91 14.70 -0.87
N LYS A 138 9.31 15.64 0.00
CA LYS A 138 8.56 15.97 1.21
C LYS A 138 7.19 16.59 0.91
N GLN A 139 7.09 17.46 -0.10
CA GLN A 139 5.82 18.03 -0.53
C GLN A 139 4.90 16.97 -1.14
N VAL A 140 5.45 16.06 -1.94
CA VAL A 140 4.67 14.92 -2.49
C VAL A 140 4.15 14.01 -1.38
N LYS A 141 4.97 13.70 -0.36
CA LYS A 141 4.51 12.96 0.84
C LYS A 141 3.39 13.72 1.58
N GLY A 142 3.44 15.07 1.59
CA GLY A 142 2.34 15.88 2.10
C GLY A 142 1.05 15.66 1.35
N LEU A 143 1.10 15.67 0.00
CA LEU A 143 -0.09 15.39 -0.84
C LEU A 143 -0.67 14.00 -0.60
N VAL A 144 0.18 12.98 -0.43
CA VAL A 144 -0.28 11.62 -0.11
C VAL A 144 -1.00 11.58 1.24
N ARG A 145 -0.41 12.20 2.28
CA ARG A 145 -1.05 12.29 3.60
C ARG A 145 -2.40 13.00 3.54
N ASP A 146 -2.48 14.12 2.82
CA ASP A 146 -3.71 14.91 2.71
C ASP A 146 -4.79 14.15 1.91
N ALA A 147 -4.36 13.37 0.90
CA ALA A 147 -5.25 12.48 0.17
C ALA A 147 -5.80 11.35 1.06
N VAL A 148 -4.98 10.79 1.97
CA VAL A 148 -5.44 9.78 2.93
C VAL A 148 -6.52 10.34 3.84
N ALA A 149 -6.36 11.54 4.37
CA ALA A 149 -7.39 12.21 5.15
C ALA A 149 -8.66 12.50 4.33
N ALA A 150 -8.49 13.00 3.10
CA ALA A 150 -9.62 13.40 2.25
C ALA A 150 -10.44 12.20 1.74
N HIS A 151 -9.79 11.11 1.33
CA HIS A 151 -10.48 9.97 0.73
C HIS A 151 -11.01 8.97 1.77
N TRP A 152 -10.29 8.79 2.88
CA TRP A 152 -10.57 7.72 3.84
C TRP A 152 -10.80 8.20 5.28
N GLY A 153 -10.66 9.50 5.54
CA GLY A 153 -10.89 10.08 6.88
C GLY A 153 -9.82 9.67 7.91
N ILE A 154 -8.66 9.20 7.47
CA ILE A 154 -7.58 8.76 8.37
C ILE A 154 -6.57 9.90 8.59
N GLU A 155 -6.53 10.40 9.81
CA GLU A 155 -5.63 11.47 10.21
C GLU A 155 -4.25 10.93 10.62
N CYS A 156 -3.27 11.07 9.72
CA CYS A 156 -1.88 10.72 10.00
C CYS A 156 -1.14 11.92 10.60
N THR A 157 -0.73 11.82 11.87
CA THR A 157 -0.16 12.94 12.65
C THR A 157 1.23 12.64 13.20
N GLY A 158 1.87 13.63 13.80
CA GLY A 158 3.18 13.51 14.43
C GLY A 158 4.35 13.38 13.45
N THR A 159 5.47 12.88 13.95
CA THR A 159 6.74 12.78 13.18
C THR A 159 6.71 11.69 12.11
N THR A 160 5.86 10.68 12.30
CA THR A 160 5.73 9.48 11.44
C THR A 160 4.55 9.54 10.49
N ARG A 161 3.87 10.68 10.38
CA ARG A 161 2.65 10.88 9.58
C ARG A 161 2.75 10.46 8.12
N TYR A 162 3.95 10.58 7.54
CA TYR A 162 4.15 10.21 6.13
C TYR A 162 4.27 8.70 5.96
N ASP A 163 4.98 8.02 6.85
CA ASP A 163 5.15 6.56 6.80
C ASP A 163 3.80 5.86 7.10
N GLN A 164 2.99 6.43 7.99
CA GLN A 164 1.62 5.99 8.26
C GLN A 164 0.73 6.14 7.01
N ALA A 165 0.76 7.31 6.36
CA ALA A 165 -0.03 7.56 5.18
C ALA A 165 0.38 6.66 4.01
N ASP A 166 1.69 6.49 3.81
CA ASP A 166 2.24 5.63 2.76
C ASP A 166 1.78 4.16 2.96
N ALA A 167 1.82 3.66 4.19
CA ALA A 167 1.32 2.33 4.53
C ALA A 167 -0.20 2.19 4.35
N TYR A 168 -0.98 3.23 4.69
CA TYR A 168 -2.43 3.20 4.54
C TYR A 168 -2.84 3.14 3.05
N VAL A 169 -2.17 3.88 2.19
CA VAL A 169 -2.42 3.80 0.74
C VAL A 169 -2.15 2.38 0.22
N LEU A 170 -1.08 1.73 0.66
CA LEU A 170 -0.80 0.35 0.29
C LEU A 170 -1.93 -0.59 0.71
N GLN A 171 -2.41 -0.46 1.95
CA GLN A 171 -3.52 -1.25 2.46
C GLN A 171 -4.78 -1.07 1.61
N GLU A 172 -5.16 0.18 1.26
CA GLU A 172 -6.32 0.48 0.42
C GLU A 172 -6.18 -0.03 -1.02
N MET A 173 -4.97 -0.02 -1.60
CA MET A 173 -4.71 -0.65 -2.89
C MET A 173 -5.05 -2.15 -2.87
N GLY A 174 -4.71 -2.84 -1.80
CA GLY A 174 -5.03 -4.26 -1.64
C GLY A 174 -6.53 -4.50 -1.42
N GLN A 175 -7.20 -3.67 -0.65
CA GLN A 175 -8.66 -3.73 -0.47
C GLN A 175 -9.39 -3.52 -1.81
N ASP A 176 -9.00 -2.50 -2.57
CA ASP A 176 -9.58 -2.21 -3.87
C ASP A 176 -9.36 -3.36 -4.88
N TRP A 177 -8.15 -3.93 -4.91
CA TRP A 177 -7.88 -5.10 -5.77
C TRP A 177 -8.75 -6.31 -5.41
N LEU A 178 -9.01 -6.54 -4.13
CA LEU A 178 -9.90 -7.61 -3.65
C LEU A 178 -11.40 -7.30 -3.86
N GLY A 179 -11.75 -6.11 -4.37
CA GLY A 179 -13.15 -5.71 -4.60
C GLY A 179 -13.84 -5.08 -3.39
N TYR A 180 -13.08 -4.63 -2.39
CA TYR A 180 -13.60 -3.99 -1.17
C TYR A 180 -13.08 -2.55 -0.98
N PRO A 181 -13.09 -1.68 -2.00
CA PRO A 181 -12.58 -0.31 -1.85
C PRO A 181 -13.36 0.44 -0.77
N ALA A 182 -12.65 1.18 0.10
CA ALA A 182 -13.28 2.02 1.11
C ALA A 182 -13.65 3.42 0.57
N ALA A 183 -13.12 3.81 -0.61
CA ALA A 183 -13.45 5.03 -1.32
C ALA A 183 -13.61 4.76 -2.82
N ASP A 184 -14.53 5.47 -3.45
CA ASP A 184 -14.68 5.43 -4.92
C ASP A 184 -13.67 6.38 -5.57
N LEU A 185 -12.53 5.82 -5.98
CA LEU A 185 -11.46 6.58 -6.60
C LEU A 185 -11.61 6.63 -8.14
N PRO A 186 -11.28 7.77 -8.77
CA PRO A 186 -11.30 7.90 -10.22
C PRO A 186 -10.39 6.89 -10.93
N LYS A 187 -10.68 6.55 -12.18
CA LYS A 187 -9.84 5.67 -13.02
C LYS A 187 -8.37 6.13 -13.11
N THR A 188 -8.13 7.44 -13.06
CA THR A 188 -6.77 8.04 -13.04
C THR A 188 -5.95 7.63 -11.82
N HIS A 189 -6.58 7.31 -10.71
CA HIS A 189 -5.98 6.77 -9.50
C HIS A 189 -5.84 5.25 -9.59
N ARG A 190 -6.95 4.57 -9.89
CA ARG A 190 -7.04 3.10 -9.91
C ARG A 190 -6.16 2.44 -10.96
N ARG A 191 -5.77 3.12 -12.04
CA ARG A 191 -4.79 2.62 -13.01
C ARG A 191 -3.44 2.21 -12.36
N ALA A 192 -3.16 2.69 -11.15
CA ALA A 192 -1.97 2.29 -10.41
C ALA A 192 -1.96 0.80 -10.06
N LEU A 193 -3.14 0.17 -9.99
CA LEU A 193 -3.29 -1.26 -9.70
C LEU A 193 -2.83 -2.14 -10.87
N ASP A 194 -2.92 -1.64 -12.12
CA ASP A 194 -2.54 -2.38 -13.33
C ASP A 194 -1.03 -2.68 -13.36
N GLY A 195 -0.21 -1.86 -12.71
CA GLY A 195 1.25 -2.02 -12.64
C GLY A 195 1.75 -2.89 -11.48
N VAL A 196 0.85 -3.50 -10.69
CA VAL A 196 1.20 -4.34 -9.56
C VAL A 196 1.17 -5.82 -9.96
N HIS A 197 2.22 -6.56 -9.62
CA HIS A 197 2.22 -8.01 -9.76
C HIS A 197 1.48 -8.64 -8.57
N TRP A 198 0.20 -8.89 -8.78
CA TRP A 198 -0.67 -9.49 -7.78
C TRP A 198 -0.41 -10.99 -7.61
N PRO A 199 -0.64 -11.56 -6.40
CA PRO A 199 -0.53 -12.99 -6.19
C PRO A 199 -1.56 -13.74 -7.03
N THR A 200 -1.14 -14.86 -7.65
CA THR A 200 -2.01 -15.73 -8.44
C THR A 200 -2.79 -16.74 -7.58
N GLU A 201 -2.31 -16.99 -6.37
CA GLU A 201 -3.00 -17.85 -5.41
C GLU A 201 -4.24 -17.15 -4.88
N THR A 202 -5.33 -17.92 -4.75
CA THR A 202 -6.60 -17.40 -4.23
C THR A 202 -6.39 -16.87 -2.82
N VAL A 203 -6.64 -15.58 -2.62
CA VAL A 203 -6.68 -14.99 -1.28
C VAL A 203 -7.91 -15.55 -0.59
N ALA A 204 -7.72 -16.55 0.26
CA ALA A 204 -8.79 -17.10 1.06
C ALA A 204 -9.10 -16.11 2.19
N VAL A 205 -10.24 -15.44 2.14
CA VAL A 205 -10.71 -14.64 3.27
C VAL A 205 -10.93 -15.58 4.44
N ALA A 206 -10.15 -15.42 5.51
CA ALA A 206 -10.30 -16.21 6.72
C ALA A 206 -11.72 -15.99 7.30
N ARG A 207 -12.49 -17.06 7.39
CA ARG A 207 -13.84 -17.07 7.93
C ARG A 207 -13.83 -17.29 9.43
#